data_25fe020116c507fb582e4616aaa7fd7f
#
_entry.id   25fe020116c507fb582e4616aaa7fd7f
#
_cell.length_a   1.000
_cell.length_b   1.000
_cell.length_c   1.000
_cell.angle_alpha   90.00
_cell.angle_beta   90.00
_cell.angle_gamma   90.00
#
_symmetry.space_group_name_H-M   'P 1'
#
loop_
_entity.id
_entity.type
_entity.pdbx_description
1 polymer ?
#
loop_
_entity_poly.entity_id
_entity_poly.type
_entity_poly.pdbx_seq_one_letter_code
_entity_poly.pdbx_strand_id
1 'polypeptide(L)'
;MEIVVERVAGLDVHKARVTACVRVPAGTGERAEDVQTFRTTVASLLALADWLEAHGVSQVAMEATGVYWRPVWAILEDRFTCILVNARHVKQVPGRKTDVTDAQWLCRLAEAGLLRASLVPPQPIRALRNVTRYRKAEIRDRQREAGRLHKLLEDTGIKLDCVASDLLGKSGRAMLAALIQRPLRAGRSAPRWRSRSRRSLRRDSRCRRPRARETAPQAPRFA
;
A
#
# COMPACT_ATOMS: atom_id res chain seq x y z
N MET A 1 26.19 -4.40 -26.66
CA MET A 1 25.02 -3.53 -26.36
C MET A 1 25.43 -2.11 -26.72
N GLU A 2 24.58 -1.41 -27.46
CA GLU A 2 24.77 0.01 -27.73
C GLU A 2 24.61 0.80 -26.42
N ILE A 3 25.48 1.80 -26.22
CA ILE A 3 25.47 2.65 -25.02
C ILE A 3 24.56 3.86 -25.32
N VAL A 4 23.45 3.95 -24.60
CA VAL A 4 22.49 5.05 -24.69
C VAL A 4 22.73 6.11 -23.63
N VAL A 5 23.17 5.67 -22.43
CA VAL A 5 23.46 6.55 -21.29
C VAL A 5 24.90 6.31 -20.82
N GLU A 6 25.72 7.34 -20.88
CA GLU A 6 27.17 7.19 -20.60
C GLU A 6 27.50 7.03 -19.12
N ARG A 7 26.75 7.70 -18.23
CA ARG A 7 27.02 7.75 -16.79
C ARG A 7 25.79 7.37 -16.01
N VAL A 8 25.74 6.12 -15.58
CA VAL A 8 24.53 5.49 -15.03
C VAL A 8 24.83 4.73 -13.76
N ALA A 9 23.85 4.68 -12.87
CA ALA A 9 23.88 3.83 -11.69
C ALA A 9 22.67 2.87 -11.64
N GLY A 10 22.91 1.67 -11.14
CA GLY A 10 21.90 0.68 -10.80
C GLY A 10 21.88 0.45 -9.30
N LEU A 11 20.69 0.52 -8.68
CA LEU A 11 20.50 0.35 -7.24
C LEU A 11 19.66 -0.88 -6.96
N ASP A 12 20.23 -1.82 -6.24
CA ASP A 12 19.47 -2.92 -5.62
C ASP A 12 19.09 -2.53 -4.18
N VAL A 13 17.79 -2.31 -3.97
CA VAL A 13 17.26 -1.70 -2.75
C VAL A 13 16.60 -2.75 -1.85
N HIS A 14 17.19 -2.94 -0.66
CA HIS A 14 16.65 -3.77 0.41
C HIS A 14 16.22 -2.95 1.64
N LYS A 15 15.59 -3.62 2.61
CA LYS A 15 15.14 -2.98 3.86
C LYS A 15 16.26 -2.30 4.64
N ALA A 16 17.43 -2.91 4.75
CA ALA A 16 18.53 -2.44 5.60
C ALA A 16 19.72 -1.86 4.83
N ARG A 17 19.80 -2.12 3.53
CA ARG A 17 20.94 -1.74 2.68
C ARG A 17 20.52 -1.44 1.25
N VAL A 18 21.34 -0.66 0.57
CA VAL A 18 21.28 -0.40 -0.87
C VAL A 18 22.63 -0.77 -1.44
N THR A 19 22.67 -1.69 -2.39
CA THR A 19 23.88 -1.95 -3.18
C THR A 19 23.78 -1.12 -4.45
N ALA A 20 24.75 -0.24 -4.65
CA ALA A 20 24.85 0.65 -5.78
C ALA A 20 25.99 0.20 -6.70
N CYS A 21 25.73 0.14 -7.99
CA CYS A 21 26.73 -0.06 -9.04
C CYS A 21 26.71 1.17 -9.94
N VAL A 22 27.88 1.74 -10.21
CA VAL A 22 28.06 2.85 -11.15
C VAL A 22 28.85 2.34 -12.35
N ARG A 23 28.44 2.77 -13.55
CA ARG A 23 29.19 2.54 -14.79
C ARG A 23 29.43 3.88 -15.50
N VAL A 24 30.69 4.19 -15.73
CA VAL A 24 31.14 5.44 -16.34
C VAL A 24 32.21 5.17 -17.42
N PRO A 25 32.40 6.08 -18.37
CA PRO A 25 33.49 5.95 -19.33
C PRO A 25 34.83 5.94 -18.60
N ALA A 26 35.71 4.97 -18.93
CA ALA A 26 37.12 5.01 -18.62
C ALA A 26 37.87 5.59 -19.85
N GLY A 27 38.91 6.36 -19.66
CA GLY A 27 39.57 7.14 -20.72
C GLY A 27 40.12 6.35 -21.92
N THR A 28 40.04 5.03 -21.92
CA THR A 28 40.51 4.09 -22.95
C THR A 28 39.41 3.48 -23.81
N GLY A 29 38.17 4.00 -23.73
CA GLY A 29 36.98 3.37 -24.38
C GLY A 29 36.39 2.19 -23.63
N GLU A 30 37.03 1.77 -22.54
CA GLU A 30 36.49 0.80 -21.61
C GLU A 30 35.50 1.41 -20.62
N ARG A 31 34.74 0.57 -19.94
CA ARG A 31 33.78 1.01 -18.91
C ARG A 31 34.32 0.70 -17.52
N ALA A 32 34.52 1.75 -16.72
CA ALA A 32 34.79 1.58 -15.30
C ALA A 32 33.49 1.22 -14.57
N GLU A 33 33.58 0.22 -13.72
CA GLU A 33 32.48 -0.25 -12.88
C GLU A 33 32.92 -0.19 -11.41
N ASP A 34 32.14 0.51 -10.56
CA ASP A 34 32.39 0.57 -9.13
C ASP A 34 31.10 0.16 -8.38
N VAL A 35 31.26 -0.64 -7.32
CA VAL A 35 30.15 -1.19 -6.54
C VAL A 35 30.35 -0.91 -5.07
N GLN A 36 29.39 -0.22 -4.47
CA GLN A 36 29.42 0.10 -3.05
C GLN A 36 28.08 -0.19 -2.38
N THR A 37 28.11 -0.56 -1.09
CA THR A 37 26.92 -0.83 -0.30
C THR A 37 26.72 0.23 0.78
N PHE A 38 25.51 0.77 0.86
CA PHE A 38 25.10 1.80 1.80
C PHE A 38 23.98 1.29 2.71
N ARG A 39 23.85 1.85 3.92
CA ARG A 39 22.69 1.59 4.78
C ARG A 39 21.50 2.44 4.34
N THR A 40 20.27 2.00 4.65
CA THR A 40 19.04 2.76 4.34
C THR A 40 18.71 3.82 5.40
N THR A 41 19.73 4.39 6.05
CA THR A 41 19.60 5.55 6.93
C THR A 41 19.77 6.84 6.14
N VAL A 42 19.15 7.94 6.57
CA VAL A 42 19.22 9.24 5.85
C VAL A 42 20.65 9.67 5.59
N ALA A 43 21.51 9.63 6.61
CA ALA A 43 22.91 10.01 6.48
C ALA A 43 23.66 9.16 5.45
N SER A 44 23.42 7.85 5.42
CA SER A 44 24.08 6.95 4.46
C SER A 44 23.50 7.10 3.05
N LEU A 45 22.23 7.45 2.90
CA LEU A 45 21.62 7.73 1.59
C LEU A 45 22.08 9.10 1.03
N LEU A 46 22.35 10.07 1.87
CA LEU A 46 23.01 11.31 1.45
C LEU A 46 24.44 11.03 0.98
N ALA A 47 25.20 10.22 1.71
CA ALA A 47 26.53 9.79 1.26
C ALA A 47 26.48 9.00 -0.06
N LEU A 48 25.44 8.20 -0.29
CA LEU A 48 25.18 7.57 -1.59
C LEU A 48 24.99 8.63 -2.69
N ALA A 49 24.18 9.66 -2.43
CA ALA A 49 23.95 10.72 -3.41
C ALA A 49 25.26 11.47 -3.75
N ASP A 50 26.06 11.81 -2.73
CA ASP A 50 27.36 12.48 -2.92
C ASP A 50 28.35 11.58 -3.69
N TRP A 51 28.35 10.28 -3.42
CA TRP A 51 29.17 9.31 -4.14
C TRP A 51 28.75 9.18 -5.62
N LEU A 52 27.46 9.19 -5.92
CA LEU A 52 26.94 9.19 -7.29
C LEU A 52 27.31 10.48 -8.04
N GLU A 53 27.23 11.64 -7.38
CA GLU A 53 27.66 12.94 -7.94
C GLU A 53 29.14 12.96 -8.24
N ALA A 54 29.98 12.42 -7.35
CA ALA A 54 31.44 12.33 -7.54
C ALA A 54 31.82 11.52 -8.80
N HIS A 55 30.98 10.52 -9.17
CA HIS A 55 31.15 9.77 -10.42
C HIS A 55 30.49 10.45 -11.63
N GLY A 56 29.84 11.60 -11.44
CA GLY A 56 29.13 12.33 -12.49
C GLY A 56 27.95 11.58 -13.06
N VAL A 57 27.27 10.73 -12.26
CA VAL A 57 26.10 9.97 -12.67
C VAL A 57 24.98 10.93 -13.06
N SER A 58 24.34 10.70 -14.21
CA SER A 58 23.18 11.46 -14.66
C SER A 58 21.87 10.74 -14.43
N GLN A 59 21.88 9.40 -14.49
CA GLN A 59 20.69 8.57 -14.41
C GLN A 59 20.86 7.44 -13.40
N VAL A 60 19.83 7.26 -12.56
CA VAL A 60 19.80 6.23 -11.51
C VAL A 60 18.60 5.32 -11.72
N ALA A 61 18.87 4.03 -11.91
CA ALA A 61 17.84 3.02 -12.02
C ALA A 61 17.71 2.24 -10.71
N MET A 62 16.48 2.02 -10.23
CA MET A 62 16.21 1.23 -9.03
C MET A 62 15.01 0.31 -9.22
N GLU A 63 15.05 -0.86 -8.57
CA GLU A 63 13.96 -1.81 -8.63
C GLU A 63 12.84 -1.47 -7.63
N ALA A 64 11.57 -1.62 -8.07
CA ALA A 64 10.38 -1.37 -7.25
C ALA A 64 10.11 -2.53 -6.26
N THR A 65 11.05 -2.80 -5.34
CA THR A 65 10.88 -3.85 -4.34
C THR A 65 10.14 -3.31 -3.12
N GLY A 66 8.87 -3.70 -2.98
CA GLY A 66 8.00 -3.31 -1.86
C GLY A 66 7.87 -1.79 -1.71
N VAL A 67 8.19 -1.28 -0.50
CA VAL A 67 8.16 0.16 -0.17
C VAL A 67 9.55 0.76 0.04
N TYR A 68 10.59 -0.06 -0.01
CA TYR A 68 11.95 0.31 0.41
C TYR A 68 12.63 1.30 -0.54
N TRP A 69 12.22 1.35 -1.80
CA TRP A 69 12.71 2.32 -2.78
C TRP A 69 12.32 3.78 -2.48
N ARG A 70 11.24 4.01 -1.71
CA ARG A 70 10.68 5.36 -1.49
C ARG A 70 11.62 6.33 -0.80
N PRO A 71 12.29 6.00 0.32
CA PRO A 71 13.26 6.91 0.95
C PRO A 71 14.49 7.16 0.07
N VAL A 72 14.94 6.16 -0.70
CA VAL A 72 16.04 6.31 -1.66
C VAL A 72 15.62 7.28 -2.78
N TRP A 73 14.45 7.06 -3.36
CA TRP A 73 13.88 7.94 -4.39
C TRP A 73 13.77 9.39 -3.91
N ALA A 74 13.23 9.60 -2.72
CA ALA A 74 13.00 10.95 -2.18
C ALA A 74 14.30 11.75 -1.98
N ILE A 75 15.45 11.10 -1.78
CA ILE A 75 16.75 11.75 -1.65
C ILE A 75 17.39 11.99 -3.02
N LEU A 76 17.13 11.11 -3.98
CA LEU A 76 17.83 11.15 -5.27
C LEU A 76 17.06 11.91 -6.36
N GLU A 77 15.71 12.02 -6.27
CA GLU A 77 14.87 12.56 -7.36
C GLU A 77 15.14 14.04 -7.71
N ASP A 78 15.70 14.84 -6.77
CA ASP A 78 16.02 16.24 -7.00
C ASP A 78 17.40 16.43 -7.64
N ARG A 79 18.27 15.39 -7.62
CA ARG A 79 19.65 15.46 -8.09
C ARG A 79 19.89 14.66 -9.37
N PHE A 80 19.10 13.61 -9.62
CA PHE A 80 19.32 12.65 -10.70
C PHE A 80 18.04 12.36 -11.47
N THR A 81 18.19 11.93 -12.72
CA THR A 81 17.10 11.33 -13.47
C THR A 81 16.83 9.92 -12.94
N CYS A 82 15.86 9.78 -12.05
CA CYS A 82 15.54 8.50 -11.43
C CYS A 82 14.57 7.66 -12.28
N ILE A 83 14.88 6.38 -12.46
CA ILE A 83 14.05 5.39 -13.13
C ILE A 83 13.69 4.29 -12.14
N LEU A 84 12.38 4.14 -11.87
CA LEU A 84 11.86 3.01 -11.11
C LEU A 84 11.43 1.92 -12.07
N VAL A 85 11.95 0.70 -11.92
CA VAL A 85 11.62 -0.44 -12.78
C VAL A 85 10.90 -1.55 -12.05
N ASN A 86 10.05 -2.27 -12.78
CA ASN A 86 9.38 -3.43 -12.23
C ASN A 86 10.31 -4.65 -12.26
N ALA A 87 10.46 -5.34 -11.11
CA ALA A 87 11.24 -6.56 -10.97
C ALA A 87 10.97 -7.64 -12.04
N ARG A 88 9.71 -7.80 -12.42
CA ARG A 88 9.32 -8.77 -13.46
C ARG A 88 9.92 -8.42 -14.82
N HIS A 89 10.00 -7.15 -15.16
CA HIS A 89 10.59 -6.68 -16.41
C HIS A 89 12.09 -6.95 -16.46
N VAL A 90 12.79 -6.62 -15.39
CA VAL A 90 14.25 -6.84 -15.29
C VAL A 90 14.60 -8.33 -15.45
N LYS A 91 13.78 -9.21 -14.86
CA LYS A 91 13.99 -10.67 -14.94
C LYS A 91 13.66 -11.28 -16.33
N GLN A 92 12.88 -10.60 -17.14
CA GLN A 92 12.48 -11.06 -18.48
C GLN A 92 13.52 -10.70 -19.56
N VAL A 93 14.46 -9.82 -19.27
CA VAL A 93 15.51 -9.45 -20.25
C VAL A 93 16.53 -10.59 -20.35
N PRO A 94 16.71 -11.20 -21.53
CA PRO A 94 17.66 -12.29 -21.70
C PRO A 94 19.11 -11.82 -21.58
N GLY A 95 20.02 -12.73 -21.25
CA GLY A 95 21.46 -12.47 -21.23
C GLY A 95 22.07 -12.19 -19.86
N ARG A 96 21.30 -12.35 -18.77
CA ARG A 96 21.86 -12.27 -17.41
C ARG A 96 22.82 -13.45 -17.15
N LYS A 97 24.06 -13.11 -16.76
CA LYS A 97 25.03 -14.10 -16.25
C LYS A 97 24.81 -14.30 -14.75
N THR A 98 25.06 -15.52 -14.26
CA THR A 98 24.81 -15.92 -12.86
C THR A 98 25.69 -15.18 -11.84
N ASP A 99 26.84 -14.71 -12.24
CA ASP A 99 27.88 -14.05 -11.42
C ASP A 99 27.71 -12.53 -11.32
N VAL A 100 26.70 -11.96 -12.00
CA VAL A 100 26.43 -10.52 -11.98
C VAL A 100 25.39 -10.22 -10.90
N THR A 101 25.71 -9.30 -9.99
CA THR A 101 24.79 -8.84 -8.95
C THR A 101 23.56 -8.11 -9.55
N ASP A 102 22.48 -8.04 -8.81
CA ASP A 102 21.26 -7.37 -9.27
C ASP A 102 21.50 -5.89 -9.59
N ALA A 103 22.32 -5.19 -8.79
CA ALA A 103 22.71 -3.80 -9.03
C ALA A 103 23.51 -3.63 -10.33
N GLN A 104 24.49 -4.51 -10.56
CA GLN A 104 25.31 -4.48 -11.78
C GLN A 104 24.45 -4.78 -13.02
N TRP A 105 23.57 -5.78 -12.94
CA TRP A 105 22.67 -6.10 -14.04
C TRP A 105 21.76 -4.93 -14.38
N LEU A 106 21.16 -4.33 -13.36
CA LEU A 106 20.29 -3.17 -13.53
C LEU A 106 21.04 -1.98 -14.15
N CYS A 107 22.30 -1.77 -13.73
CA CYS A 107 23.18 -0.74 -14.27
C CYS A 107 23.45 -0.96 -15.78
N ARG A 108 23.77 -2.20 -16.19
CA ARG A 108 23.99 -2.56 -17.61
C ARG A 108 22.74 -2.38 -18.45
N LEU A 109 21.57 -2.73 -17.93
CA LEU A 109 20.31 -2.52 -18.63
C LEU A 109 19.95 -1.04 -18.76
N ALA A 110 20.23 -0.23 -17.74
CA ALA A 110 20.04 1.20 -17.77
C ALA A 110 20.95 1.87 -18.80
N GLU A 111 22.22 1.49 -18.84
CA GLU A 111 23.20 1.94 -19.82
C GLU A 111 22.76 1.70 -21.27
N ALA A 112 22.17 0.54 -21.53
CA ALA A 112 21.69 0.15 -22.85
C ALA A 112 20.28 0.68 -23.18
N GLY A 113 19.64 1.45 -22.28
CA GLY A 113 18.29 1.96 -22.50
C GLY A 113 17.18 0.89 -22.51
N LEU A 114 17.46 -0.32 -22.01
CA LEU A 114 16.55 -1.46 -22.04
C LEU A 114 15.53 -1.48 -20.89
N LEU A 115 15.56 -0.49 -20.00
CA LEU A 115 14.67 -0.40 -18.86
C LEU A 115 13.39 0.33 -19.20
N ARG A 116 12.26 -0.29 -18.87
CA ARG A 116 10.96 0.36 -18.94
C ARG A 116 10.62 1.03 -17.61
N ALA A 117 10.58 2.36 -17.62
CA ALA A 117 10.25 3.15 -16.45
C ALA A 117 8.80 2.93 -15.98
N SER A 118 8.61 2.75 -14.67
CA SER A 118 7.31 2.83 -14.03
C SER A 118 6.96 4.28 -13.71
N LEU A 119 5.71 4.66 -13.87
CA LEU A 119 5.24 6.00 -13.53
C LEU A 119 5.30 6.24 -12.01
N VAL A 120 6.19 7.11 -11.57
CA VAL A 120 6.22 7.66 -10.21
C VAL A 120 5.61 9.06 -10.26
N PRO A 121 4.44 9.28 -9.66
CA PRO A 121 3.80 10.60 -9.68
C PRO A 121 4.63 11.63 -8.93
N PRO A 122 4.49 12.93 -9.23
CA PRO A 122 5.14 14.02 -8.48
C PRO A 122 4.80 13.97 -6.98
N GLN A 123 5.68 14.53 -6.16
CA GLN A 123 5.57 14.50 -4.70
C GLN A 123 4.19 14.93 -4.15
N PRO A 124 3.55 16.03 -4.61
CA PRO A 124 2.22 16.42 -4.11
C PRO A 124 1.15 15.35 -4.35
N ILE A 125 1.21 14.69 -5.51
CA ILE A 125 0.28 13.60 -5.85
C ILE A 125 0.55 12.36 -4.99
N ARG A 126 1.82 12.06 -4.69
CA ARG A 126 2.18 10.96 -3.78
C ARG A 126 1.70 11.23 -2.36
N ALA A 127 1.84 12.47 -1.87
CA ALA A 127 1.32 12.89 -0.57
C ALA A 127 -0.21 12.74 -0.49
N LEU A 128 -0.94 13.24 -1.49
CA LEU A 128 -2.39 13.09 -1.57
C LEU A 128 -2.82 11.61 -1.59
N ARG A 129 -2.13 10.77 -2.36
CA ARG A 129 -2.38 9.32 -2.37
C ARG A 129 -2.16 8.67 -1.01
N ASN A 130 -1.14 9.09 -0.26
CA ASN A 130 -0.88 8.55 1.08
C ASN A 130 -2.02 8.92 2.04
N VAL A 131 -2.45 10.18 2.07
CA VAL A 131 -3.56 10.65 2.92
C VAL A 131 -4.88 9.95 2.57
N THR A 132 -5.19 9.82 1.28
CA THR A 132 -6.43 9.15 0.85
C THR A 132 -6.43 7.66 1.15
N ARG A 133 -5.28 6.97 1.02
CA ARG A 133 -5.11 5.57 1.40
C ARG A 133 -5.24 5.38 2.91
N TYR A 134 -4.61 6.27 3.69
CA TYR A 134 -4.72 6.27 5.15
C TYR A 134 -6.18 6.44 5.58
N ARG A 135 -6.87 7.47 5.08
CA ARG A 135 -8.30 7.67 5.35
C ARG A 135 -9.14 6.42 5.02
N LYS A 136 -8.86 5.76 3.89
CA LYS A 136 -9.56 4.53 3.50
C LYS A 136 -9.27 3.37 4.45
N ALA A 137 -8.05 3.27 4.98
CA ALA A 137 -7.68 2.28 5.97
C ALA A 137 -8.44 2.51 7.28
N GLU A 138 -8.47 3.74 7.80
CA GLU A 138 -9.20 4.12 9.01
C GLU A 138 -10.71 3.80 8.91
N ILE A 139 -11.32 4.09 7.76
CA ILE A 139 -12.74 3.74 7.54
C ILE A 139 -12.95 2.23 7.62
N ARG A 140 -12.06 1.43 7.03
CA ARG A 140 -12.14 -0.04 7.07
C ARG A 140 -11.91 -0.56 8.49
N ASP A 141 -11.01 0.02 9.24
CA ASP A 141 -10.71 -0.37 10.61
C ASP A 141 -11.91 -0.07 11.52
N ARG A 142 -12.51 1.12 11.39
CA ARG A 142 -13.77 1.46 12.06
C ARG A 142 -14.89 0.45 11.74
N GLN A 143 -15.03 0.05 10.49
CA GLN A 143 -16.02 -0.93 10.08
C GLN A 143 -15.75 -2.32 10.68
N ARG A 144 -14.48 -2.73 10.76
CA ARG A 144 -14.08 -3.99 11.41
C ARG A 144 -14.41 -4.00 12.89
N GLU A 145 -14.13 -2.90 13.60
CA GLU A 145 -14.46 -2.79 15.03
C GLU A 145 -15.99 -2.78 15.25
N ALA A 146 -16.74 -2.08 14.40
CA ALA A 146 -18.21 -2.14 14.46
C ALA A 146 -18.73 -3.57 14.26
N GLY A 147 -18.15 -4.32 13.33
CA GLY A 147 -18.50 -5.73 13.09
C GLY A 147 -18.15 -6.63 14.29
N ARG A 148 -17.01 -6.41 14.94
CA ARG A 148 -16.63 -7.16 16.16
C ARG A 148 -17.59 -6.88 17.31
N LEU A 149 -17.96 -5.62 17.51
CA LEU A 149 -18.91 -5.21 18.53
C LEU A 149 -20.30 -5.79 18.25
N HIS A 150 -20.74 -5.75 16.99
CA HIS A 150 -21.99 -6.37 16.57
C HIS A 150 -22.02 -7.86 16.90
N LYS A 151 -20.96 -8.59 16.54
CA LYS A 151 -20.84 -10.02 16.85
C LYS A 151 -20.89 -10.28 18.35
N LEU A 152 -20.21 -9.49 19.17
CA LEU A 152 -20.23 -9.61 20.63
C LEU A 152 -21.66 -9.46 21.18
N LEU A 153 -22.43 -8.48 20.68
CA LEU A 153 -23.80 -8.26 21.09
C LEU A 153 -24.72 -9.43 20.66
N GLU A 154 -24.53 -9.94 19.45
CA GLU A 154 -25.24 -11.11 18.96
C GLU A 154 -24.98 -12.36 19.83
N ASP A 155 -23.71 -12.61 20.18
CA ASP A 155 -23.32 -13.73 21.03
C ASP A 155 -23.94 -13.65 22.44
N THR A 156 -24.24 -12.44 22.94
CA THR A 156 -24.92 -12.22 24.21
C THR A 156 -26.44 -12.15 24.09
N GLY A 157 -27.00 -12.31 22.89
CA GLY A 157 -28.41 -12.24 22.61
C GLY A 157 -29.00 -10.82 22.57
N ILE A 158 -28.16 -9.79 22.54
CA ILE A 158 -28.57 -8.37 22.46
C ILE A 158 -28.68 -7.96 20.99
N LYS A 159 -29.91 -7.89 20.48
CA LYS A 159 -30.25 -7.57 19.10
C LYS A 159 -30.35 -6.05 18.88
N LEU A 160 -29.23 -5.32 19.02
CA LEU A 160 -29.22 -3.86 18.92
C LEU A 160 -29.47 -3.35 17.48
N ASP A 161 -29.09 -4.13 16.49
CA ASP A 161 -29.31 -3.85 15.06
C ASP A 161 -30.78 -3.81 14.64
N CYS A 162 -31.67 -4.50 15.39
CA CYS A 162 -33.12 -4.43 15.17
C CYS A 162 -33.71 -3.07 15.57
N VAL A 163 -33.02 -2.30 16.40
CA VAL A 163 -33.49 -1.03 16.98
C VAL A 163 -32.69 0.17 16.43
N ALA A 164 -31.38 0.02 16.22
CA ALA A 164 -30.50 1.07 15.74
C ALA A 164 -29.85 0.64 14.41
N SER A 165 -30.13 1.37 13.34
CA SER A 165 -29.54 1.11 12.01
C SER A 165 -28.04 1.36 11.93
N ASP A 166 -27.50 2.21 12.82
CA ASP A 166 -26.05 2.46 12.97
C ASP A 166 -25.66 2.31 14.44
N LEU A 167 -24.93 1.23 14.73
CA LEU A 167 -24.44 0.92 16.07
C LEU A 167 -23.47 1.97 16.62
N LEU A 168 -22.71 2.63 15.73
CA LEU A 168 -21.76 3.69 16.08
C LEU A 168 -22.34 5.10 15.96
N GLY A 169 -23.60 5.22 15.57
CA GLY A 169 -24.33 6.48 15.54
C GLY A 169 -24.68 7.01 16.95
N LYS A 170 -25.27 8.18 17.02
CA LYS A 170 -25.61 8.83 18.30
C LYS A 170 -26.46 7.92 19.21
N SER A 171 -27.52 7.36 18.68
CA SER A 171 -28.43 6.48 19.43
C SER A 171 -27.78 5.14 19.82
N GLY A 172 -27.06 4.51 18.88
CA GLY A 172 -26.34 3.27 19.15
C GLY A 172 -25.28 3.43 20.26
N ARG A 173 -24.50 4.49 20.23
CA ARG A 173 -23.53 4.82 21.29
C ARG A 173 -24.19 5.06 22.65
N ALA A 174 -25.31 5.76 22.68
CA ALA A 174 -26.04 5.99 23.93
C ALA A 174 -26.57 4.67 24.54
N MET A 175 -27.09 3.76 23.70
CA MET A 175 -27.52 2.45 24.12
C MET A 175 -26.36 1.58 24.61
N LEU A 176 -25.22 1.59 23.93
CA LEU A 176 -24.00 0.90 24.35
C LEU A 176 -23.48 1.45 25.69
N ALA A 177 -23.44 2.77 25.85
CA ALA A 177 -23.05 3.39 27.11
C ALA A 177 -23.97 2.97 28.26
N ALA A 178 -25.27 2.92 28.04
CA ALA A 178 -26.24 2.45 29.04
C ALA A 178 -26.04 0.97 29.40
N LEU A 179 -25.69 0.11 28.43
CA LEU A 179 -25.36 -1.29 28.67
C LEU A 179 -24.10 -1.45 29.52
N ILE A 180 -23.06 -0.64 29.28
CA ILE A 180 -21.80 -0.68 30.04
C ILE A 180 -22.00 -0.17 31.46
N GLN A 181 -22.78 0.87 31.65
CA GLN A 181 -23.03 1.48 32.97
C GLN A 181 -23.99 0.67 33.83
N ARG A 182 -24.72 -0.28 33.23
CA ARG A 182 -25.65 -1.12 33.99
C ARG A 182 -24.85 -2.10 34.87
N PRO A 183 -24.89 -1.99 36.19
CA PRO A 183 -24.18 -2.94 37.02
C PRO A 183 -24.73 -4.34 36.74
N LEU A 184 -23.82 -5.28 36.43
CA LEU A 184 -24.17 -6.69 36.39
C LEU A 184 -24.77 -7.04 37.76
N ARG A 185 -26.07 -7.12 37.86
CA ARG A 185 -26.73 -7.66 39.05
C ARG A 185 -26.38 -9.14 39.09
N ALA A 186 -25.31 -9.45 39.79
CA ALA A 186 -25.04 -10.81 40.20
C ALA A 186 -26.29 -11.34 40.91
N GLY A 187 -26.91 -12.38 40.37
CA GLY A 187 -27.97 -13.10 41.04
C GLY A 187 -29.41 -12.65 40.76
N ARG A 188 -29.82 -12.69 39.49
CA ARG A 188 -31.20 -13.14 39.19
C ARG A 188 -31.05 -14.25 38.15
N SER A 189 -31.42 -15.47 38.57
CA SER A 189 -31.66 -16.60 37.68
C SER A 189 -32.33 -16.13 36.40
N ALA A 190 -31.83 -16.59 35.27
CA ALA A 190 -32.39 -16.34 33.96
C ALA A 190 -33.94 -16.50 34.04
N PRO A 191 -34.72 -15.57 33.46
CA PRO A 191 -36.16 -15.75 33.44
C PRO A 191 -36.43 -17.09 32.76
N ARG A 192 -37.00 -18.02 33.52
CA ARG A 192 -37.46 -19.32 33.05
C ARG A 192 -38.47 -19.02 31.94
N TRP A 193 -38.03 -19.11 30.67
CA TRP A 193 -38.91 -19.09 29.53
C TRP A 193 -39.85 -20.29 29.68
N ARG A 194 -41.02 -20.07 30.34
CA ARG A 194 -42.10 -21.02 30.24
C ARG A 194 -42.44 -21.11 28.75
N SER A 195 -42.26 -22.28 28.21
CA SER A 195 -42.79 -22.66 26.91
C SER A 195 -44.31 -22.41 26.92
N ARG A 196 -44.71 -21.20 26.56
CA ARG A 196 -46.09 -20.97 26.15
C ARG A 196 -46.23 -21.62 24.78
N SER A 197 -46.97 -22.69 24.80
CA SER A 197 -47.50 -23.49 23.71
C SER A 197 -47.66 -22.70 22.40
N ARG A 198 -47.19 -23.33 21.33
CA ARG A 198 -47.48 -23.05 19.93
C ARG A 198 -48.98 -22.87 19.66
N ARG A 199 -49.58 -21.72 19.91
CA ARG A 199 -50.84 -21.27 19.30
C ARG A 199 -50.82 -19.73 19.33
N SER A 200 -50.79 -19.12 18.15
CA SER A 200 -51.00 -17.72 17.79
C SER A 200 -49.77 -16.90 17.33
N LEU A 201 -48.89 -17.45 16.51
CA LEU A 201 -48.04 -16.63 15.66
C LEU A 201 -48.30 -16.99 14.19
N ARG A 202 -49.55 -16.82 13.78
CA ARG A 202 -49.90 -16.56 12.39
C ARG A 202 -50.20 -15.08 12.28
N ARG A 203 -49.51 -14.42 11.31
CA ARG A 203 -49.63 -13.01 10.89
C ARG A 203 -48.84 -11.98 11.73
N ASP A 204 -47.57 -11.79 11.35
CA ASP A 204 -47.16 -10.47 10.88
C ASP A 204 -45.89 -10.61 10.03
N SER A 205 -46.09 -11.01 8.78
CA SER A 205 -45.10 -10.98 7.70
C SER A 205 -45.13 -9.59 7.05
N ARG A 206 -44.66 -8.57 7.75
CA ARG A 206 -44.42 -7.25 7.16
C ARG A 206 -43.09 -6.64 7.62
N CYS A 207 -42.02 -7.34 7.33
CA CYS A 207 -40.75 -6.66 7.17
C CYS A 207 -40.48 -6.55 5.66
N ARG A 208 -41.17 -5.61 5.00
CA ARG A 208 -40.88 -5.25 3.61
C ARG A 208 -39.57 -4.45 3.59
N ARG A 209 -38.51 -5.04 3.06
CA ARG A 209 -37.35 -4.28 2.60
C ARG A 209 -37.78 -3.27 1.53
N PRO A 210 -37.42 -1.99 1.60
CA PRO A 210 -37.62 -1.09 0.50
C PRO A 210 -36.76 -1.56 -0.67
N ARG A 211 -37.37 -1.86 -1.80
CA ARG A 211 -36.65 -2.07 -3.08
C ARG A 211 -36.00 -0.77 -3.50
N ALA A 212 -34.66 -0.76 -3.58
CA ALA A 212 -33.95 0.26 -4.30
C ALA A 212 -34.42 0.29 -5.77
N ARG A 213 -34.93 1.42 -6.22
CA ARG A 213 -35.18 1.68 -7.64
C ARG A 213 -33.82 1.86 -8.31
N GLU A 214 -33.45 0.89 -9.11
CA GLU A 214 -32.42 1.07 -10.14
C GLU A 214 -32.95 2.02 -11.21
N THR A 215 -32.43 3.23 -11.24
CA THR A 215 -32.45 4.07 -12.44
C THR A 215 -31.03 4.09 -12.98
N ALA A 216 -30.76 3.30 -13.97
CA ALA A 216 -29.55 3.36 -14.77
C ALA A 216 -29.57 4.65 -15.62
N PRO A 217 -28.51 5.45 -15.64
CA PRO A 217 -28.38 6.53 -16.61
C PRO A 217 -27.92 5.95 -17.95
N GLN A 218 -28.70 6.26 -19.01
CA GLN A 218 -28.35 6.00 -20.39
C GLN A 218 -27.10 6.79 -20.78
N ALA A 219 -26.12 6.12 -21.41
CA ALA A 219 -24.95 6.74 -21.99
C ALA A 219 -25.33 7.52 -23.26
N PRO A 220 -24.73 8.71 -23.52
CA PRO A 220 -24.92 9.42 -24.77
C PRO A 220 -24.17 8.70 -25.91
N ARG A 221 -24.87 8.45 -27.02
CA ARG A 221 -24.30 8.07 -28.30
C ARG A 221 -23.67 9.33 -28.93
N PHE A 222 -22.38 9.28 -29.19
CA PHE A 222 -21.75 10.24 -30.11
C PHE A 222 -21.83 9.68 -31.54
N ALA A 223 -22.28 10.56 -32.38
CA ALA A 223 -22.21 10.42 -33.85
C ALA A 223 -20.80 10.75 -34.33
#